data_185d85eb2332ba2116296618859797c1
#
_entry.id   185d85eb2332ba2116296618859797c1
#
_cell.length_a   1.000
_cell.length_b   1.000
_cell.length_c   1.000
_cell.angle_alpha   90.00
_cell.angle_beta   90.00
_cell.angle_gamma   90.00
#
_symmetry.space_group_name_H-M   'P 1'
#
loop_
_entity.id
_entity.type
_entity.pdbx_description
1 polymer ?
#
loop_
_entity_poly.entity_id
_entity_poly.type
_entity_poly.pdbx_seq_one_letter_code
_entity_poly.pdbx_strand_id
1 'polypeptide(L)'
;MTSAQIVVTLLGLAAVLWVNWYFFVAGRGAAVAASVGAGGVQSILVEVKGGYAPAVIRVRAGAPVRLDFHRDETNPCTEEVLIPDFGIRAYLPAHRTTPVSFTPAAGTHEFTCGMGMVRGTIIAEQRG
;
A
#
# COMPACT_ATOMS: atom_id res chain seq x y z
N MET A 1 46.01 -17.02 -6.46
CA MET A 1 44.73 -17.57 -5.98
C MET A 1 44.54 -18.99 -6.52
N THR A 2 44.23 -19.90 -5.63
CA THR A 2 43.91 -21.27 -6.05
C THR A 2 42.49 -21.33 -6.63
N SER A 3 42.21 -22.34 -7.44
CA SER A 3 40.88 -22.55 -8.01
C SER A 3 39.81 -22.67 -6.91
N ALA A 4 40.14 -23.28 -5.77
CA ALA A 4 39.22 -23.41 -4.65
C ALA A 4 38.85 -22.05 -4.04
N GLN A 5 39.82 -21.14 -3.94
CA GLN A 5 39.56 -19.79 -3.42
C GLN A 5 38.67 -18.98 -4.35
N ILE A 6 38.87 -19.12 -5.65
CA ILE A 6 38.04 -18.45 -6.66
C ILE A 6 36.60 -18.95 -6.58
N VAL A 7 36.41 -20.26 -6.48
CA VAL A 7 35.08 -20.87 -6.38
C VAL A 7 34.36 -20.39 -5.10
N VAL A 8 35.04 -20.40 -3.96
CA VAL A 8 34.45 -19.94 -2.69
C VAL A 8 34.08 -18.48 -2.75
N THR A 9 34.94 -17.64 -3.33
CA THR A 9 34.69 -16.20 -3.49
C THR A 9 33.47 -15.96 -4.38
N LEU A 10 33.38 -16.67 -5.51
CA LEU A 10 32.24 -16.53 -6.43
C LEU A 10 30.94 -16.99 -5.79
N LEU A 11 30.96 -18.11 -5.06
CA LEU A 11 29.79 -18.58 -4.34
C LEU A 11 29.35 -17.60 -3.24
N GLY A 12 30.30 -17.04 -2.52
CA GLY A 12 30.02 -16.03 -1.51
C GLY A 12 29.38 -14.77 -2.09
N LEU A 13 29.95 -14.26 -3.19
CA LEU A 13 29.38 -13.10 -3.90
C LEU A 13 27.98 -13.41 -4.44
N ALA A 14 27.80 -14.57 -5.03
CA ALA A 14 26.48 -14.98 -5.53
C ALA A 14 25.45 -15.07 -4.41
N ALA A 15 25.82 -15.60 -3.24
CA ALA A 15 24.93 -15.67 -2.08
C ALA A 15 24.57 -14.26 -1.56
N VAL A 16 25.53 -13.36 -1.47
CA VAL A 16 25.28 -11.97 -1.05
C VAL A 16 24.35 -11.25 -2.02
N LEU A 17 24.60 -11.39 -3.32
CA LEU A 17 23.74 -10.80 -4.35
C LEU A 17 22.33 -11.39 -4.32
N TRP A 18 22.21 -12.70 -4.12
CA TRP A 18 20.92 -13.38 -4.01
C TRP A 18 20.12 -12.86 -2.81
N VAL A 19 20.73 -12.80 -1.63
CA VAL A 19 20.08 -12.34 -0.41
C VAL A 19 19.66 -10.89 -0.55
N ASN A 20 20.56 -10.04 -1.07
CA ASN A 20 20.28 -8.62 -1.27
C ASN A 20 19.13 -8.42 -2.26
N TRP A 21 19.14 -9.16 -3.36
CA TRP A 21 18.06 -9.11 -4.34
C TRP A 21 16.74 -9.59 -3.75
N TYR A 22 16.78 -10.70 -3.01
CA TYR A 22 15.58 -11.24 -2.35
C TYR A 22 14.95 -10.24 -1.39
N PHE A 23 15.74 -9.65 -0.53
CA PHE A 23 15.23 -8.66 0.42
C PHE A 23 14.73 -7.39 -0.28
N PHE A 24 15.39 -6.98 -1.32
CA PHE A 24 14.99 -5.80 -2.08
C PHE A 24 13.66 -6.01 -2.80
N VAL A 25 13.46 -7.18 -3.40
CA VAL A 25 12.21 -7.55 -4.07
C VAL A 25 11.10 -7.81 -3.05
N ALA A 26 11.41 -8.53 -1.97
CA ALA A 26 10.43 -8.81 -0.92
C ALA A 26 9.98 -7.54 -0.19
N GLY A 27 10.89 -6.59 0.00
CA GLY A 27 10.55 -5.29 0.58
C GLY A 27 9.55 -4.50 -0.26
N ARG A 28 9.57 -4.69 -1.57
CA ARG A 28 8.59 -4.05 -2.47
C ARG A 28 7.21 -4.70 -2.38
N GLY A 29 7.14 -5.94 -1.97
CA GLY A 29 5.87 -6.65 -1.82
C GLY A 29 5.02 -6.15 -0.65
N ALA A 30 5.60 -5.39 0.29
CA ALA A 30 4.88 -4.81 1.42
C ALA A 30 4.01 -3.61 1.04
N ALA A 31 4.31 -2.96 -0.08
CA ALA A 31 3.56 -1.79 -0.55
C ALA A 31 3.01 -2.08 -1.94
N VAL A 32 1.74 -1.79 -2.15
CA VAL A 32 1.07 -1.96 -3.43
C VAL A 32 0.97 -0.60 -4.11
N ALA A 33 1.44 -0.53 -5.35
CA ALA A 33 1.31 0.68 -6.16
C ALA A 33 -0.08 0.71 -6.81
N ALA A 34 -0.70 1.88 -6.77
CA ALA A 34 -1.99 2.08 -7.44
C ALA A 34 -1.83 2.04 -8.95
N SER A 35 -2.78 1.43 -9.63
CA SER A 35 -2.84 1.40 -11.09
C SER A 35 -3.45 2.70 -11.61
N VAL A 36 -2.90 3.22 -12.71
CA VAL A 36 -3.50 4.38 -13.38
C VAL A 36 -4.57 3.87 -14.33
N GLY A 37 -5.81 4.23 -14.06
CA GLY A 37 -6.94 3.89 -14.89
C GLY A 37 -7.18 4.90 -16.01
N ALA A 38 -8.25 4.70 -16.75
CA ALA A 38 -8.67 5.64 -17.80
C ALA A 38 -8.94 7.03 -17.20
N GLY A 39 -8.49 8.08 -17.88
CA GLY A 39 -8.62 9.45 -17.40
C GLY A 39 -7.57 9.88 -16.40
N GLY A 40 -6.52 9.07 -16.17
CA GLY A 40 -5.42 9.40 -15.29
C GLY A 40 -5.72 9.23 -13.80
N VAL A 41 -6.84 8.61 -13.46
CA VAL A 41 -7.20 8.34 -12.07
C VAL A 41 -6.50 7.08 -11.59
N GLN A 42 -5.76 7.20 -10.50
CA GLN A 42 -5.13 6.06 -9.86
C GLN A 42 -6.19 5.32 -9.03
N SER A 43 -6.29 4.01 -9.20
CA SER A 43 -7.25 3.23 -8.44
C SER A 43 -6.60 2.02 -7.81
N ILE A 44 -7.07 1.65 -6.62
CA ILE A 44 -6.63 0.45 -5.92
C ILE A 44 -7.78 -0.10 -5.09
N LEU A 45 -7.88 -1.41 -5.03
CA LEU A 45 -8.84 -2.11 -4.21
C LEU A 45 -8.24 -2.38 -2.84
N VAL A 46 -8.92 -1.97 -1.78
CA VAL A 46 -8.53 -2.23 -0.40
C VAL A 46 -9.59 -3.14 0.22
N GLU A 47 -9.18 -4.33 0.59
CA GLU A 47 -10.07 -5.23 1.33
C GLU A 47 -10.08 -4.88 2.80
N VAL A 48 -11.28 -4.83 3.37
CA VAL A 48 -11.50 -4.51 4.77
C VAL A 48 -12.09 -5.74 5.46
N LYS A 49 -11.24 -6.47 6.16
CA LYS A 49 -11.63 -7.67 6.89
C LYS A 49 -10.69 -7.86 8.08
N GLY A 50 -11.09 -7.33 9.24
CA GLY A 50 -10.23 -7.31 10.42
C GLY A 50 -9.01 -6.41 10.30
N GLY A 51 -8.91 -5.65 9.23
CA GLY A 51 -7.80 -4.77 8.90
C GLY A 51 -7.89 -4.34 7.46
N TYR A 52 -6.89 -3.62 6.99
CA TYR A 52 -6.80 -3.18 5.60
C TYR A 52 -5.76 -4.00 4.85
N ALA A 53 -6.12 -4.51 3.70
CA ALA A 53 -5.22 -5.22 2.82
C ALA A 53 -5.35 -4.67 1.39
N PRO A 54 -4.33 -4.03 0.83
CA PRO A 54 -3.01 -3.79 1.42
C PRO A 54 -3.04 -2.69 2.48
N ALA A 55 -2.19 -2.80 3.50
CA ALA A 55 -2.08 -1.80 4.55
C ALA A 55 -1.20 -0.62 4.16
N VAL A 56 -0.35 -0.78 3.16
CA VAL A 56 0.53 0.27 2.65
C VAL A 56 0.26 0.45 1.16
N ILE A 57 -0.07 1.67 0.75
CA ILE A 57 -0.45 2.01 -0.61
C ILE A 57 0.46 3.13 -1.11
N ARG A 58 1.04 2.94 -2.29
CA ARG A 58 1.81 3.98 -2.96
C ARG A 58 0.99 4.60 -4.08
N VAL A 59 0.92 5.91 -4.08
CA VAL A 59 0.19 6.68 -5.08
C VAL A 59 1.05 7.84 -5.57
N ARG A 60 0.66 8.43 -6.68
CA ARG A 60 1.30 9.63 -7.21
C ARG A 60 0.68 10.87 -6.59
N ALA A 61 1.50 11.73 -5.99
CA ALA A 61 1.02 12.99 -5.42
C ALA A 61 0.55 13.95 -6.52
N GLY A 62 -0.47 14.74 -6.22
CA GLY A 62 -1.01 15.73 -7.15
C GLY A 62 -1.93 15.15 -8.23
N ALA A 63 -2.14 13.85 -8.27
CA ALA A 63 -3.04 13.19 -9.20
C ALA A 63 -4.23 12.58 -8.45
N PRO A 64 -5.44 12.56 -9.04
CA PRO A 64 -6.60 11.98 -8.36
C PRO A 64 -6.39 10.50 -8.04
N VAL A 65 -6.81 10.09 -6.86
CA VAL A 65 -6.73 8.70 -6.40
C VAL A 65 -8.12 8.25 -6.00
N ARG A 66 -8.50 7.06 -6.42
CA ARG A 66 -9.71 6.40 -5.97
C ARG A 66 -9.35 5.13 -5.21
N LEU A 67 -9.73 5.07 -3.96
CA LEU A 67 -9.60 3.87 -3.14
C LEU A 67 -10.96 3.19 -3.07
N ASP A 68 -11.02 1.96 -3.56
CA ASP A 68 -12.23 1.15 -3.49
C ASP A 68 -12.12 0.27 -2.25
N PHE A 69 -12.83 0.63 -1.19
CA PHE A 69 -12.84 -0.15 0.06
C PHE A 69 -13.93 -1.22 -0.03
N HIS A 70 -13.51 -2.47 -0.14
CA HIS A 70 -14.42 -3.60 -0.13
C HIS A 70 -14.45 -4.19 1.28
N ARG A 71 -15.54 -3.95 1.99
CA ARG A 71 -15.73 -4.46 3.34
C ARG A 71 -16.41 -5.83 3.28
N ASP A 72 -15.70 -6.86 3.72
CA ASP A 72 -16.20 -8.24 3.73
C ASP A 72 -16.34 -8.75 5.16
N GLU A 73 -16.98 -7.93 6.00
CA GLU A 73 -17.23 -8.27 7.41
C GLU A 73 -18.35 -7.40 7.97
N THR A 74 -18.85 -7.80 9.13
CA THR A 74 -19.90 -7.06 9.85
C THR A 74 -19.39 -6.41 11.13
N ASN A 75 -18.09 -6.49 11.40
CA ASN A 75 -17.49 -5.91 12.60
C ASN A 75 -17.66 -4.39 12.60
N PRO A 76 -18.32 -3.78 13.60
CA PRO A 76 -18.54 -2.33 13.62
C PRO A 76 -17.26 -1.52 13.71
N CYS A 77 -16.13 -2.11 14.08
CA CYS A 77 -14.85 -1.43 14.12
C CYS A 77 -14.42 -0.91 12.75
N THR A 78 -14.77 -1.59 11.66
CA THR A 78 -14.41 -1.20 10.30
C THR A 78 -15.56 -0.57 9.52
N GLU A 79 -16.58 -0.10 10.22
CA GLU A 79 -17.77 0.52 9.62
C GLU A 79 -17.45 1.86 8.94
N GLU A 80 -16.44 2.59 9.41
CA GLU A 80 -16.04 3.87 8.85
C GLU A 80 -14.54 3.89 8.58
N VAL A 81 -14.16 4.61 7.54
CA VAL A 81 -12.75 4.94 7.26
C VAL A 81 -12.56 6.45 7.37
N LEU A 82 -11.48 6.83 8.04
CA LEU A 82 -11.11 8.23 8.22
C LEU A 82 -9.76 8.47 7.58
N ILE A 83 -9.67 9.52 6.78
CA ILE A 83 -8.39 10.02 6.25
C ILE A 83 -8.24 11.45 6.77
N PRO A 84 -7.65 11.64 7.97
CA PRO A 84 -7.66 12.95 8.65
C PRO A 84 -6.94 14.03 7.87
N ASP A 85 -5.86 13.68 7.15
CA ASP A 85 -5.08 14.65 6.38
C ASP A 85 -5.88 15.32 5.27
N PHE A 86 -6.96 14.68 4.83
CA PHE A 86 -7.83 15.20 3.77
C PHE A 86 -9.24 15.52 4.27
N GLY A 87 -9.46 15.38 5.57
CA GLY A 87 -10.78 15.61 6.15
C GLY A 87 -11.85 14.66 5.64
N ILE A 88 -11.47 13.45 5.25
CA ILE A 88 -12.38 12.49 4.66
C ILE A 88 -12.87 11.52 5.73
N ARG A 89 -14.18 11.31 5.72
CA ARG A 89 -14.84 10.30 6.54
C ARG A 89 -15.86 9.60 5.67
N ALA A 90 -15.72 8.29 5.52
CA ALA A 90 -16.60 7.50 4.68
C ALA A 90 -17.17 6.32 5.45
N TYR A 91 -18.46 6.07 5.27
CA TYR A 91 -19.14 4.90 5.79
C TYR A 91 -18.96 3.74 4.82
N LEU A 92 -18.58 2.58 5.35
CA LEU A 92 -18.35 1.37 4.56
C LEU A 92 -19.43 0.34 4.87
N PRO A 93 -20.45 0.19 4.02
CA PRO A 93 -21.47 -0.85 4.21
C PRO A 93 -20.85 -2.25 4.15
N ALA A 94 -21.36 -3.17 4.97
CA ALA A 94 -20.91 -4.55 4.98
C ALA A 94 -21.12 -5.21 3.62
N HIS A 95 -20.15 -6.01 3.18
CA HIS A 95 -20.19 -6.79 1.93
C HIS A 95 -20.40 -5.94 0.68
N ARG A 96 -19.92 -4.70 0.71
CA ARG A 96 -19.99 -3.75 -0.41
C ARG A 96 -18.68 -3.04 -0.64
N THR A 97 -18.53 -2.53 -1.86
CA THR A 97 -17.38 -1.71 -2.24
C THR A 97 -17.79 -0.24 -2.22
N THR A 98 -17.05 0.57 -1.47
CA THR A 98 -17.29 2.02 -1.37
C THR A 98 -16.08 2.75 -1.95
N PRO A 99 -16.26 3.54 -3.02
CA PRO A 99 -15.16 4.33 -3.57
C PRO A 99 -14.93 5.60 -2.74
N VAL A 100 -13.66 5.92 -2.51
CA VAL A 100 -13.24 7.17 -1.87
C VAL A 100 -12.23 7.83 -2.79
N SER A 101 -12.51 9.05 -3.23
CA SER A 101 -11.67 9.78 -4.16
C SER A 101 -11.06 11.01 -3.49
N PHE A 102 -9.78 11.24 -3.74
CA PHE A 102 -9.07 12.41 -3.24
C PHE A 102 -7.82 12.65 -4.07
N THR A 103 -7.24 13.85 -3.92
CA THR A 103 -5.97 14.20 -4.56
C THR A 103 -4.93 14.38 -3.45
N PRO A 104 -3.99 13.45 -3.28
CA PRO A 104 -3.04 13.52 -2.18
C PRO A 104 -1.94 14.54 -2.44
N ALA A 105 -1.53 15.24 -1.38
CA ALA A 105 -0.29 16.00 -1.37
C ALA A 105 0.90 15.05 -1.14
N ALA A 106 2.09 15.43 -1.58
CA ALA A 106 3.30 14.63 -1.36
C ALA A 106 3.53 14.39 0.13
N GLY A 107 3.89 13.17 0.50
CA GLY A 107 4.16 12.78 1.87
C GLY A 107 3.49 11.47 2.26
N THR A 108 3.53 11.18 3.54
CA THR A 108 2.92 9.98 4.11
C THR A 108 1.64 10.37 4.85
N HIS A 109 0.55 9.70 4.51
CA HIS A 109 -0.76 9.93 5.10
C HIS A 109 -1.30 8.63 5.67
N GLU A 110 -2.04 8.72 6.76
CA GLU A 110 -2.65 7.54 7.37
C GLU A 110 -4.16 7.55 7.15
N PHE A 111 -4.72 6.35 7.00
CA PHE A 111 -6.15 6.14 7.09
C PHE A 111 -6.45 5.14 8.20
N THR A 112 -7.53 5.38 8.92
CA THR A 112 -7.89 4.59 10.09
C THR A 112 -9.38 4.24 10.06
N CYS A 113 -9.78 3.24 10.85
CA CYS A 113 -11.19 3.03 11.12
C CYS A 113 -11.70 4.09 12.11
N GLY A 114 -13.02 4.18 12.29
CA GLY A 114 -13.62 5.17 13.17
C GLY A 114 -13.15 5.10 14.61
N MET A 115 -12.75 3.91 15.08
CA MET A 115 -12.20 3.71 16.43
C MET A 115 -10.68 3.83 16.50
N GLY A 116 -9.99 3.97 15.36
CA GLY A 116 -8.54 4.06 15.33
C GLY A 116 -7.79 2.77 15.63
N MET A 117 -8.47 1.62 15.68
CA MET A 117 -7.87 0.33 16.00
C MET A 117 -7.20 -0.33 14.79
N VAL A 118 -7.64 0.01 13.59
CA VAL A 118 -7.08 -0.50 12.34
C VAL A 118 -6.55 0.69 11.56
N ARG A 119 -5.32 0.57 11.06
CA ARG A 119 -4.63 1.66 10.36
C ARG A 119 -4.02 1.17 9.05
N GLY A 120 -3.97 2.08 8.09
CA GLY A 120 -3.25 1.90 6.86
C GLY A 120 -2.44 3.14 6.53
N THR A 121 -1.51 3.02 5.59
CA THR A 121 -0.61 4.11 5.22
C THR A 121 -0.69 4.36 3.72
N ILE A 122 -0.80 5.63 3.34
CA ILE A 122 -0.75 6.09 1.96
C ILE A 122 0.54 6.86 1.77
N ILE A 123 1.38 6.39 0.86
CA ILE A 123 2.63 7.07 0.51
C ILE A 123 2.41 7.76 -0.82
N ALA A 124 2.30 9.09 -0.79
CA ALA A 124 2.15 9.90 -1.98
C ALA A 124 3.52 10.40 -2.43
N GLU A 125 3.99 9.92 -3.55
CA GLU A 125 5.29 10.27 -4.10
C GLU A 125 5.12 11.27 -5.25
N GLN A 126 5.93 12.32 -5.20
CA GLN A 126 5.98 13.30 -6.27
C GLN A 126 6.91 12.78 -7.35
N ARG A 127 6.35 12.39 -8.49
CA ARG A 127 7.12 12.02 -9.67
C ARG A 127 6.93 13.10 -10.73
N GLY A 128 8.03 13.70 -11.07
CA GLY A 128 8.05 14.66 -12.16
C GLY A 128 7.85 13.98 -13.52
#